data_0d05339ea19fcdc10ad291250f59a05e
#
_entry.id   0d05339ea19fcdc10ad291250f59a05e
#
_cell.length_a   1.000
_cell.length_b   1.000
_cell.length_c   1.000
_cell.angle_alpha   90.00
_cell.angle_beta   90.00
_cell.angle_gamma   90.00
#
_symmetry.space_group_name_H-M   'P 1'
#
loop_
_entity.id
_entity.type
_entity.pdbx_description
1 polymer ?
#
loop_
_entity_poly.entity_id
_entity_poly.type
_entity_poly.pdbx_seq_one_letter_code
_entity_poly.pdbx_strand_id
1 'polypeptide(L)'
;EKDKDSAIKYFKMAISSGDKLSYYNLAVIYDEIGKDDLAEENYKLAIDNSDNNLAMYNLGILYENQKNNKKAIEYFERAYANGVKEEIFYKLGYLYDETGNTKKAEEYYLKAISQNNDEFAMYNLALIYDAQNRLDEANSNYLKLLEKSKNAKAALNLGGNYEKQKKYELAEKYYKMAIEYGDKEEASYNLAFLYQTMGKPELMEAYLATESGKNNSAEVLYNLALSYDNAGNKENAEKYYKQAIEKGQSTKAMKNLAILYYEKGQKENSLIYYKQLVDGYNMYEEAYNTGMICNQLKQKEEALKYFGISYEKANNKNALYYLGVINYDLGKMELAKKYLKMAEKNGDEAAKLMLEGME
;
A
#
# COMPACT_ATOMS: atom_id res chain seq x y z
N GLU A 1 18.42 10.46 -38.92
CA GLU A 1 19.04 9.12 -39.23
C GLU A 1 20.20 9.30 -40.25
N LYS A 2 19.99 9.91 -41.42
CA LYS A 2 21.07 10.09 -42.42
C LYS A 2 22.31 10.79 -41.88
N ASP A 3 22.16 11.69 -40.93
CA ASP A 3 23.25 12.44 -40.31
C ASP A 3 24.08 11.54 -39.34
N LYS A 4 23.42 10.63 -38.61
CA LYS A 4 24.11 9.71 -37.72
C LYS A 4 24.92 8.63 -38.45
N ASP A 5 24.42 8.10 -39.57
CA ASP A 5 25.16 7.15 -40.42
C ASP A 5 26.44 7.78 -40.99
N SER A 6 26.35 9.05 -41.42
CA SER A 6 27.51 9.78 -41.89
C SER A 6 28.54 10.01 -40.77
N ALA A 7 28.07 10.40 -39.58
CA ALA A 7 28.93 10.56 -38.40
C ALA A 7 29.65 9.27 -38.02
N ILE A 8 28.93 8.15 -38.00
CA ILE A 8 29.52 6.82 -37.75
C ILE A 8 30.63 6.50 -38.74
N LYS A 9 30.38 6.78 -40.03
CA LYS A 9 31.39 6.57 -41.08
C LYS A 9 32.65 7.43 -40.84
N TYR A 10 32.48 8.70 -40.54
CA TYR A 10 33.61 9.60 -40.33
C TYR A 10 34.40 9.28 -39.06
N PHE A 11 33.73 8.93 -37.94
CA PHE A 11 34.45 8.52 -36.75
C PHE A 11 35.22 7.21 -36.95
N LYS A 12 34.67 6.23 -37.68
CA LYS A 12 35.41 5.03 -38.08
C LYS A 12 36.64 5.32 -38.93
N MET A 13 36.55 6.27 -39.84
CA MET A 13 37.71 6.72 -40.65
C MET A 13 38.76 7.42 -39.76
N ALA A 14 38.34 8.27 -38.81
CA ALA A 14 39.23 8.92 -37.87
C ALA A 14 39.98 7.92 -37.00
N ILE A 15 39.26 6.91 -36.46
CA ILE A 15 39.86 5.80 -35.69
C ILE A 15 40.89 5.05 -36.54
N SER A 16 40.58 4.73 -37.80
CA SER A 16 41.50 4.07 -38.72
C SER A 16 42.76 4.91 -39.03
N SER A 17 42.65 6.24 -38.90
CA SER A 17 43.77 7.17 -39.04
C SER A 17 44.53 7.44 -37.74
N GLY A 18 44.17 6.73 -36.64
CA GLY A 18 44.88 6.81 -35.34
C GLY A 18 44.23 7.74 -34.31
N ASP A 19 43.08 8.38 -34.61
CA ASP A 19 42.36 9.20 -33.64
C ASP A 19 41.54 8.33 -32.67
N LYS A 20 42.15 8.04 -31.53
CA LYS A 20 41.54 7.21 -30.48
C LYS A 20 40.44 7.93 -29.68
N LEU A 21 40.39 9.28 -29.72
CA LEU A 21 39.34 10.07 -29.06
C LEU A 21 37.99 9.84 -29.71
N SER A 22 37.96 9.49 -30.99
CA SER A 22 36.76 9.19 -31.75
C SER A 22 36.00 7.96 -31.26
N TYR A 23 36.60 7.05 -30.47
CA TYR A 23 35.87 5.92 -29.87
C TYR A 23 34.75 6.39 -28.96
N TYR A 24 34.97 7.42 -28.12
CA TYR A 24 33.93 7.97 -27.26
C TYR A 24 32.75 8.51 -28.06
N ASN A 25 33.03 9.33 -29.07
CA ASN A 25 31.99 9.93 -29.91
C ASN A 25 31.18 8.85 -30.66
N LEU A 26 31.87 7.82 -31.15
CA LEU A 26 31.25 6.71 -31.84
C LEU A 26 30.34 5.89 -30.88
N ALA A 27 30.78 5.68 -29.63
CA ALA A 27 30.01 5.01 -28.59
C ALA A 27 28.72 5.78 -28.26
N VAL A 28 28.80 7.11 -28.08
CA VAL A 28 27.64 7.98 -27.83
C VAL A 28 26.60 7.86 -28.94
N ILE A 29 27.03 7.85 -30.24
CA ILE A 29 26.09 7.70 -31.34
C ILE A 29 25.43 6.32 -31.33
N TYR A 30 26.19 5.24 -31.04
CA TYR A 30 25.63 3.88 -30.95
C TYR A 30 24.62 3.77 -29.81
N ASP A 31 24.88 4.38 -28.66
CA ASP A 31 23.97 4.45 -27.50
C ASP A 31 22.66 5.18 -27.88
N GLU A 32 22.78 6.36 -28.50
CA GLU A 32 21.63 7.14 -28.98
C GLU A 32 20.74 6.44 -30.02
N ILE A 33 21.27 5.47 -30.76
CA ILE A 33 20.51 4.68 -31.76
C ILE A 33 20.13 3.28 -31.23
N GLY A 34 20.36 3.01 -29.95
CA GLY A 34 19.99 1.78 -29.27
C GLY A 34 20.81 0.54 -29.72
N LYS A 35 22.06 0.76 -30.16
CA LYS A 35 23.00 -0.31 -30.48
C LYS A 35 23.94 -0.58 -29.30
N ASP A 36 23.37 -1.05 -28.22
CA ASP A 36 23.99 -1.17 -26.90
C ASP A 36 25.32 -1.95 -26.92
N ASP A 37 25.39 -3.07 -27.64
CA ASP A 37 26.62 -3.88 -27.74
C ASP A 37 27.77 -3.08 -28.38
N LEU A 38 27.48 -2.33 -29.44
CA LEU A 38 28.47 -1.48 -30.13
C LEU A 38 28.84 -0.26 -29.27
N ALA A 39 27.89 0.29 -28.53
CA ALA A 39 28.15 1.36 -27.59
C ALA A 39 29.08 0.88 -26.46
N GLU A 40 28.77 -0.27 -25.85
CA GLU A 40 29.61 -0.89 -24.81
C GLU A 40 31.05 -1.12 -25.28
N GLU A 41 31.22 -1.74 -26.45
CA GLU A 41 32.53 -1.99 -27.06
C GLU A 41 33.33 -0.71 -27.23
N ASN A 42 32.73 0.32 -27.82
CA ASN A 42 33.43 1.55 -28.12
C ASN A 42 33.66 2.42 -26.87
N TYR A 43 32.78 2.42 -25.87
CA TYR A 43 33.09 3.01 -24.56
C TYR A 43 34.29 2.34 -23.90
N LYS A 44 34.39 1.01 -23.91
CA LYS A 44 35.55 0.29 -23.38
C LYS A 44 36.84 0.67 -24.11
N LEU A 45 36.79 0.72 -25.44
CA LEU A 45 37.95 1.16 -26.23
C LEU A 45 38.35 2.61 -25.93
N ALA A 46 37.39 3.50 -25.68
CA ALA A 46 37.69 4.86 -25.26
C ALA A 46 38.36 4.90 -23.87
N ILE A 47 37.93 4.08 -22.96
CA ILE A 47 38.52 3.94 -21.62
C ILE A 47 39.95 3.40 -21.70
N ASP A 48 40.15 2.30 -22.46
CA ASP A 48 41.45 1.62 -22.56
C ASP A 48 42.51 2.45 -23.27
N ASN A 49 42.12 3.37 -24.15
CA ASN A 49 43.03 4.18 -24.91
C ASN A 49 43.33 5.57 -24.33
N SER A 50 42.48 6.09 -23.44
CA SER A 50 42.61 7.48 -22.96
C SER A 50 42.09 7.75 -21.57
N ASP A 51 41.83 6.71 -20.76
CA ASP A 51 41.21 6.84 -19.42
C ASP A 51 40.00 7.81 -19.42
N ASN A 52 39.17 7.70 -20.47
CA ASN A 52 38.07 8.64 -20.69
C ASN A 52 37.02 8.53 -19.59
N ASN A 53 37.01 9.52 -18.69
CA ASN A 53 36.11 9.55 -17.54
C ASN A 53 34.61 9.69 -17.93
N LEU A 54 34.32 10.37 -19.04
CA LEU A 54 32.95 10.47 -19.59
C LEU A 54 32.51 9.14 -20.18
N ALA A 55 33.42 8.40 -20.82
CA ALA A 55 33.11 7.05 -21.29
C ALA A 55 32.82 6.09 -20.11
N MET A 56 33.54 6.18 -19.00
CA MET A 56 33.25 5.41 -17.80
C MET A 56 31.85 5.76 -17.26
N TYR A 57 31.53 7.05 -17.18
CA TYR A 57 30.22 7.50 -16.71
C TYR A 57 29.08 7.02 -17.61
N ASN A 58 29.18 7.20 -18.93
CA ASN A 58 28.15 6.78 -19.87
C ASN A 58 28.00 5.26 -19.93
N LEU A 59 29.10 4.51 -19.81
CA LEU A 59 29.04 3.06 -19.71
C LEU A 59 28.36 2.61 -18.41
N GLY A 60 28.55 3.34 -17.32
CA GLY A 60 27.79 3.17 -16.08
C GLY A 60 26.28 3.34 -16.30
N ILE A 61 25.87 4.40 -17.03
CA ILE A 61 24.46 4.63 -17.40
C ILE A 61 23.92 3.50 -18.30
N LEU A 62 24.70 3.06 -19.28
CA LEU A 62 24.31 1.97 -20.15
C LEU A 62 24.01 0.68 -19.35
N TYR A 63 24.86 0.33 -18.39
CA TYR A 63 24.63 -0.83 -17.53
C TYR A 63 23.48 -0.60 -16.53
N GLU A 64 23.24 0.62 -16.05
CA GLU A 64 22.08 0.97 -15.22
C GLU A 64 20.77 0.71 -16.01
N ASN A 65 20.70 1.18 -17.26
CA ASN A 65 19.56 0.93 -18.16
C ASN A 65 19.31 -0.57 -18.43
N GLN A 66 20.38 -1.35 -18.49
CA GLN A 66 20.34 -2.81 -18.65
C GLN A 66 20.04 -3.54 -17.31
N LYS A 67 19.81 -2.81 -16.21
CA LYS A 67 19.62 -3.35 -14.85
C LYS A 67 20.81 -4.18 -14.34
N ASN A 68 21.99 -3.96 -14.88
CA ASN A 68 23.22 -4.56 -14.40
C ASN A 68 23.88 -3.67 -13.34
N ASN A 69 23.21 -3.57 -12.17
CA ASN A 69 23.61 -2.67 -11.08
C ASN A 69 25.05 -2.88 -10.65
N LYS A 70 25.55 -4.11 -10.68
CA LYS A 70 26.94 -4.40 -10.27
C LYS A 70 27.98 -3.74 -11.19
N LYS A 71 27.80 -3.86 -12.50
CA LYS A 71 28.69 -3.21 -13.48
C LYS A 71 28.49 -1.68 -13.48
N ALA A 72 27.24 -1.22 -13.34
CA ALA A 72 26.96 0.21 -13.23
C ALA A 72 27.72 0.85 -12.06
N ILE A 73 27.68 0.24 -10.86
CA ILE A 73 28.45 0.69 -9.70
C ILE A 73 29.95 0.72 -10.00
N GLU A 74 30.51 -0.36 -10.58
CA GLU A 74 31.93 -0.44 -10.92
C GLU A 74 32.35 0.73 -11.80
N TYR A 75 31.62 1.01 -12.85
CA TYR A 75 31.99 2.07 -13.79
C TYR A 75 31.73 3.48 -13.25
N PHE A 76 30.70 3.68 -12.46
CA PHE A 76 30.50 4.95 -11.75
C PHE A 76 31.58 5.20 -10.68
N GLU A 77 32.01 4.19 -9.92
CA GLU A 77 33.12 4.34 -8.97
C GLU A 77 34.44 4.68 -9.71
N ARG A 78 34.70 4.06 -10.86
CA ARG A 78 35.86 4.39 -11.71
C ARG A 78 35.77 5.83 -12.25
N ALA A 79 34.60 6.24 -12.74
CA ALA A 79 34.36 7.61 -13.21
C ALA A 79 34.59 8.64 -12.09
N TYR A 80 34.10 8.34 -10.88
CA TYR A 80 34.34 9.18 -9.70
C TYR A 80 35.81 9.29 -9.34
N ALA A 81 36.53 8.17 -9.32
CA ALA A 81 37.97 8.14 -9.04
C ALA A 81 38.78 8.96 -10.08
N ASN A 82 38.29 9.06 -11.32
CA ASN A 82 38.87 9.83 -12.41
C ASN A 82 38.31 11.28 -12.53
N GLY A 83 37.63 11.77 -11.47
CA GLY A 83 37.29 13.19 -11.33
C GLY A 83 35.89 13.60 -11.75
N VAL A 84 35.01 12.69 -12.20
CA VAL A 84 33.57 12.98 -12.40
C VAL A 84 32.93 13.12 -11.04
N LYS A 85 32.38 14.29 -10.73
CA LYS A 85 31.77 14.57 -9.40
C LYS A 85 30.30 14.92 -9.47
N GLU A 86 29.83 15.47 -10.57
CA GLU A 86 28.45 15.93 -10.73
C GLU A 86 27.52 14.75 -10.95
N GLU A 87 26.37 14.75 -10.28
CA GLU A 87 25.29 13.75 -10.37
C GLU A 87 25.64 12.29 -10.00
N ILE A 88 26.93 11.96 -9.88
CA ILE A 88 27.38 10.58 -9.67
C ILE A 88 27.04 10.07 -8.26
N PHE A 89 26.99 10.96 -7.27
CA PHE A 89 26.77 10.58 -5.90
C PHE A 89 25.36 10.07 -5.67
N TYR A 90 24.35 10.73 -6.25
CA TYR A 90 22.98 10.25 -6.19
C TYR A 90 22.84 8.86 -6.84
N LYS A 91 23.41 8.70 -8.05
CA LYS A 91 23.37 7.42 -8.79
C LYS A 91 24.03 6.29 -8.02
N LEU A 92 25.22 6.52 -7.46
CA LEU A 92 25.89 5.52 -6.61
C LEU A 92 25.07 5.22 -5.34
N GLY A 93 24.52 6.23 -4.68
CA GLY A 93 23.63 6.08 -3.54
C GLY A 93 22.44 5.18 -3.88
N TYR A 94 21.75 5.48 -4.97
CA TYR A 94 20.59 4.71 -5.44
C TYR A 94 20.94 3.26 -5.78
N LEU A 95 22.02 3.03 -6.53
CA LEU A 95 22.44 1.69 -6.91
C LEU A 95 22.92 0.84 -5.72
N TYR A 96 23.57 1.46 -4.74
CA TYR A 96 23.94 0.76 -3.52
C TYR A 96 22.70 0.43 -2.66
N ASP A 97 21.69 1.28 -2.64
CA ASP A 97 20.43 1.01 -1.96
C ASP A 97 19.69 -0.16 -2.63
N GLU A 98 19.53 -0.12 -3.95
CA GLU A 98 18.95 -1.20 -4.75
C GLU A 98 19.65 -2.57 -4.58
N THR A 99 20.96 -2.55 -4.32
CA THR A 99 21.75 -3.77 -4.09
C THR A 99 21.84 -4.16 -2.62
N GLY A 100 21.14 -3.44 -1.73
CA GLY A 100 21.05 -3.74 -0.30
C GLY A 100 22.28 -3.29 0.52
N ASN A 101 23.22 -2.53 -0.06
CA ASN A 101 24.33 -1.96 0.67
C ASN A 101 23.99 -0.59 1.24
N THR A 102 23.07 -0.58 2.21
CA THR A 102 22.54 0.65 2.83
C THR A 102 23.62 1.55 3.43
N LYS A 103 24.73 0.97 3.90
CA LYS A 103 25.84 1.74 4.48
C LYS A 103 26.55 2.61 3.44
N LYS A 104 26.83 2.05 2.25
CA LYS A 104 27.39 2.82 1.14
C LYS A 104 26.35 3.77 0.53
N ALA A 105 25.09 3.36 0.47
CA ALA A 105 24.00 4.23 0.04
C ALA A 105 23.91 5.49 0.89
N GLU A 106 23.92 5.36 2.23
CA GLU A 106 23.93 6.47 3.18
C GLU A 106 25.13 7.40 2.92
N GLU A 107 26.35 6.84 2.76
CA GLU A 107 27.56 7.63 2.47
C GLU A 107 27.42 8.48 1.20
N TYR A 108 26.94 7.89 0.11
CA TYR A 108 26.84 8.57 -1.17
C TYR A 108 25.67 9.55 -1.22
N TYR A 109 24.53 9.26 -0.59
CA TYR A 109 23.45 10.24 -0.45
C TYR A 109 23.87 11.45 0.37
N LEU A 110 24.64 11.27 1.46
CA LEU A 110 25.21 12.39 2.21
C LEU A 110 26.15 13.25 1.35
N LYS A 111 26.97 12.63 0.49
CA LYS A 111 27.79 13.38 -0.47
C LYS A 111 26.95 14.18 -1.46
N ALA A 112 25.88 13.58 -2.02
CA ALA A 112 24.97 14.27 -2.93
C ALA A 112 24.30 15.48 -2.26
N ILE A 113 23.83 15.29 -1.02
CA ILE A 113 23.21 16.36 -0.23
C ILE A 113 24.21 17.49 0.06
N SER A 114 25.44 17.14 0.46
CA SER A 114 26.47 18.14 0.81
C SER A 114 26.96 18.95 -0.40
N GLN A 115 26.93 18.36 -1.60
CA GLN A 115 27.44 18.99 -2.81
C GLN A 115 26.42 19.97 -3.41
N ASN A 116 25.18 19.55 -3.59
CA ASN A 116 24.15 20.32 -4.34
C ASN A 116 22.79 20.36 -3.65
N ASN A 117 22.71 19.92 -2.40
CA ASN A 117 21.44 19.79 -1.68
C ASN A 117 20.39 18.96 -2.44
N ASP A 118 20.79 17.79 -2.94
CA ASP A 118 19.97 16.92 -3.77
C ASP A 118 18.70 16.46 -3.03
N GLU A 119 17.54 16.81 -3.58
CA GLU A 119 16.24 16.53 -2.97
C GLU A 119 15.89 15.04 -3.01
N PHE A 120 16.27 14.33 -4.07
CA PHE A 120 16.05 12.89 -4.18
C PHE A 120 16.93 12.13 -3.19
N ALA A 121 18.16 12.57 -3.01
CA ALA A 121 19.07 12.00 -2.02
C ALA A 121 18.54 12.25 -0.59
N MET A 122 18.01 13.44 -0.28
CA MET A 122 17.38 13.73 1.01
C MET A 122 16.22 12.79 1.29
N TYR A 123 15.35 12.57 0.31
CA TYR A 123 14.19 11.71 0.44
C TYR A 123 14.58 10.25 0.66
N ASN A 124 15.46 9.71 -0.21
CA ASN A 124 15.88 8.31 -0.12
C ASN A 124 16.70 8.03 1.15
N LEU A 125 17.55 8.96 1.57
CA LEU A 125 18.28 8.85 2.83
C LEU A 125 17.33 8.83 4.03
N ALA A 126 16.27 9.67 4.01
CA ALA A 126 15.25 9.66 5.04
C ALA A 126 14.52 8.31 5.10
N LEU A 127 14.21 7.69 3.94
CA LEU A 127 13.61 6.34 3.89
C LEU A 127 14.54 5.27 4.49
N ILE A 128 15.85 5.35 4.22
CA ILE A 128 16.83 4.44 4.85
C ILE A 128 16.81 4.59 6.37
N TYR A 129 16.78 5.82 6.87
CA TYR A 129 16.73 6.08 8.32
C TYR A 129 15.41 5.61 8.93
N ASP A 130 14.28 5.78 8.24
CA ASP A 130 12.98 5.26 8.68
C ASP A 130 13.00 3.72 8.80
N ALA A 131 13.53 3.03 7.80
CA ALA A 131 13.66 1.58 7.81
C ALA A 131 14.54 1.06 8.96
N GLN A 132 15.52 1.87 9.39
CA GLN A 132 16.40 1.60 10.53
C GLN A 132 15.81 2.10 11.87
N ASN A 133 14.61 2.66 11.90
CA ASN A 133 14.00 3.30 13.05
C ASN A 133 14.80 4.48 13.63
N ARG A 134 15.63 5.12 12.82
CA ARG A 134 16.40 6.34 13.14
C ARG A 134 15.55 7.56 12.84
N LEU A 135 14.44 7.71 13.58
CA LEU A 135 13.37 8.64 13.25
C LEU A 135 13.80 10.11 13.30
N ASP A 136 14.70 10.51 14.17
CA ASP A 136 15.15 11.91 14.28
C ASP A 136 15.97 12.33 13.05
N GLU A 137 16.80 11.42 12.53
CA GLU A 137 17.60 11.66 11.33
C GLU A 137 16.74 11.64 10.08
N ALA A 138 15.76 10.74 10.00
CA ALA A 138 14.76 10.74 8.94
C ALA A 138 13.98 12.07 8.92
N ASN A 139 13.46 12.49 10.08
CA ASN A 139 12.71 13.73 10.24
C ASN A 139 13.53 14.95 9.83
N SER A 140 14.83 15.00 10.19
CA SER A 140 15.73 16.09 9.78
C SER A 140 15.83 16.22 8.26
N ASN A 141 15.93 15.11 7.54
CA ASN A 141 16.01 15.12 6.07
C ASN A 141 14.65 15.47 5.43
N TYR A 142 13.54 14.95 5.94
CA TYR A 142 12.22 15.35 5.45
C TYR A 142 11.94 16.84 5.69
N LEU A 143 12.32 17.39 6.83
CA LEU A 143 12.16 18.83 7.11
C LEU A 143 12.97 19.68 6.14
N LYS A 144 14.24 19.35 5.91
CA LYS A 144 15.08 20.04 4.92
C LYS A 144 14.48 19.99 3.51
N LEU A 145 13.90 18.86 3.14
CA LEU A 145 13.22 18.70 1.84
C LEU A 145 11.97 19.59 1.77
N LEU A 146 11.16 19.64 2.83
CA LEU A 146 9.95 20.46 2.90
C LEU A 146 10.22 21.98 2.93
N GLU A 147 11.40 22.40 3.37
CA GLU A 147 11.85 23.80 3.25
C GLU A 147 12.10 24.22 1.80
N LYS A 148 12.38 23.26 0.91
CA LYS A 148 12.73 23.49 -0.50
C LYS A 148 11.56 23.27 -1.44
N SER A 149 10.75 22.26 -1.19
CA SER A 149 9.71 21.82 -2.11
C SER A 149 8.44 21.34 -1.39
N LYS A 150 7.32 21.42 -2.11
CA LYS A 150 6.03 20.88 -1.65
C LYS A 150 5.96 19.38 -1.88
N ASN A 151 6.81 18.62 -1.18
CA ASN A 151 6.86 17.16 -1.30
C ASN A 151 5.82 16.50 -0.40
N ALA A 152 4.70 16.06 -1.00
CA ALA A 152 3.59 15.46 -0.27
C ALA A 152 3.99 14.17 0.46
N LYS A 153 4.83 13.32 -0.17
CA LYS A 153 5.30 12.06 0.45
C LYS A 153 6.22 12.31 1.64
N ALA A 154 7.09 13.31 1.56
CA ALA A 154 7.93 13.69 2.69
C ALA A 154 7.08 14.19 3.88
N ALA A 155 6.05 14.98 3.61
CA ALA A 155 5.13 15.44 4.65
C ALA A 155 4.35 14.25 5.26
N LEU A 156 3.88 13.33 4.43
CA LEU A 156 3.19 12.12 4.88
C LEU A 156 4.06 11.26 5.81
N ASN A 157 5.28 10.94 5.38
CA ASN A 157 6.21 10.11 6.16
C ASN A 157 6.62 10.81 7.47
N LEU A 158 6.85 12.13 7.41
CA LEU A 158 7.15 12.91 8.61
C LEU A 158 5.98 12.89 9.61
N GLY A 159 4.73 12.97 9.12
CA GLY A 159 3.53 12.79 9.93
C GLY A 159 3.52 11.42 10.62
N GLY A 160 3.78 10.35 9.87
CA GLY A 160 3.87 8.99 10.40
C GLY A 160 4.97 8.81 11.45
N ASN A 161 6.12 9.45 11.25
CA ASN A 161 7.21 9.41 12.22
C ASN A 161 6.86 10.13 13.53
N TYR A 162 6.22 11.28 13.44
CA TYR A 162 5.74 11.96 14.65
C TYR A 162 4.63 11.18 15.35
N GLU A 163 3.77 10.47 14.61
CA GLU A 163 2.77 9.57 15.21
C GLU A 163 3.43 8.43 15.98
N LYS A 164 4.42 7.74 15.39
CA LYS A 164 5.24 6.71 16.08
C LYS A 164 5.90 7.24 17.35
N GLN A 165 6.32 8.51 17.33
CA GLN A 165 6.88 9.22 18.50
C GLN A 165 5.80 9.72 19.47
N LYS A 166 4.50 9.48 19.21
CA LYS A 166 3.35 9.98 19.97
C LYS A 166 3.26 11.52 20.07
N LYS A 167 3.87 12.21 19.12
CA LYS A 167 3.81 13.67 18.96
C LYS A 167 2.64 14.03 18.05
N TYR A 168 1.42 13.81 18.54
CA TYR A 168 0.20 13.80 17.74
C TYR A 168 -0.13 15.14 17.07
N GLU A 169 0.16 16.27 17.73
CA GLU A 169 -0.07 17.61 17.16
C GLU A 169 0.85 17.86 15.94
N LEU A 170 2.09 17.36 15.99
CA LEU A 170 3.00 17.43 14.85
C LEU A 170 2.57 16.47 13.75
N ALA A 171 2.15 15.25 14.09
CA ALA A 171 1.61 14.29 13.12
C ALA A 171 0.42 14.90 12.37
N GLU A 172 -0.54 15.48 13.08
CA GLU A 172 -1.70 16.18 12.51
C GLU A 172 -1.28 17.28 11.53
N LYS A 173 -0.32 18.13 11.94
CA LYS A 173 0.20 19.22 11.11
C LYS A 173 0.74 18.69 9.78
N TYR A 174 1.56 17.65 9.82
CA TYR A 174 2.22 17.15 8.61
C TYR A 174 1.31 16.28 7.74
N TYR A 175 0.34 15.57 8.30
CA TYR A 175 -0.70 14.92 7.49
C TYR A 175 -1.57 15.94 6.76
N LYS A 176 -1.97 17.04 7.42
CA LYS A 176 -2.68 18.15 6.74
C LYS A 176 -1.83 18.80 5.64
N MET A 177 -0.54 18.96 5.87
CA MET A 177 0.40 19.46 4.87
C MET A 177 0.52 18.52 3.67
N ALA A 178 0.57 17.19 3.89
CA ALA A 178 0.60 16.20 2.82
C ALA A 178 -0.66 16.29 1.94
N ILE A 179 -1.85 16.46 2.55
CA ILE A 179 -3.11 16.67 1.85
C ILE A 179 -3.07 17.94 0.99
N GLU A 180 -2.56 19.04 1.55
CA GLU A 180 -2.41 20.32 0.83
C GLU A 180 -1.46 20.19 -0.36
N TYR A 181 -0.39 19.40 -0.22
CA TYR A 181 0.61 19.17 -1.26
C TYR A 181 0.21 18.12 -2.30
N GLY A 182 -0.97 17.49 -2.16
CA GLY A 182 -1.58 16.66 -3.18
C GLY A 182 -1.77 15.19 -2.82
N ASP A 183 -1.23 14.69 -1.73
CA ASP A 183 -1.49 13.33 -1.22
C ASP A 183 -2.78 13.30 -0.39
N LYS A 184 -3.91 13.37 -1.10
CA LYS A 184 -5.21 13.50 -0.44
C LYS A 184 -5.70 12.19 0.17
N GLU A 185 -5.44 11.06 -0.48
CA GLU A 185 -6.06 9.80 -0.12
C GLU A 185 -5.37 9.16 1.10
N GLU A 186 -4.08 8.93 1.00
CA GLU A 186 -3.31 8.28 2.06
C GLU A 186 -3.18 9.16 3.30
N ALA A 187 -2.91 10.45 3.11
CA ALA A 187 -2.78 11.37 4.23
C ALA A 187 -4.10 11.62 4.96
N SER A 188 -5.26 11.64 4.26
CA SER A 188 -6.57 11.73 4.90
C SER A 188 -6.90 10.47 5.70
N TYR A 189 -6.52 9.30 5.17
CA TYR A 189 -6.66 8.04 5.90
C TYR A 189 -5.85 8.05 7.21
N ASN A 190 -4.57 8.44 7.14
CA ASN A 190 -3.70 8.49 8.31
C ASN A 190 -4.18 9.54 9.33
N LEU A 191 -4.68 10.68 8.86
CA LEU A 191 -5.26 11.71 9.73
C LEU A 191 -6.52 11.19 10.45
N ALA A 192 -7.39 10.46 9.75
CA ALA A 192 -8.57 9.83 10.36
C ALA A 192 -8.16 8.82 11.44
N PHE A 193 -7.16 7.98 11.15
CA PHE A 193 -6.64 7.01 12.10
C PHE A 193 -5.96 7.68 13.30
N LEU A 194 -5.24 8.77 13.08
CA LEU A 194 -4.67 9.59 14.15
C LEU A 194 -5.76 10.13 15.10
N TYR A 195 -6.83 10.71 14.56
CA TYR A 195 -7.94 11.21 15.38
C TYR A 195 -8.66 10.09 16.14
N GLN A 196 -8.79 8.90 15.53
CA GLN A 196 -9.28 7.71 16.21
C GLN A 196 -8.36 7.32 17.38
N THR A 197 -7.06 7.29 17.16
CA THR A 197 -6.04 6.95 18.18
C THR A 197 -6.06 7.97 19.34
N MET A 198 -6.30 9.24 19.05
CA MET A 198 -6.45 10.30 20.03
C MET A 198 -7.81 10.26 20.79
N GLY A 199 -8.77 9.45 20.33
CA GLY A 199 -10.13 9.43 20.88
C GLY A 199 -10.91 10.72 20.62
N LYS A 200 -10.62 11.44 19.53
CA LYS A 200 -11.20 12.75 19.19
C LYS A 200 -11.89 12.74 17.82
N PRO A 201 -12.97 11.97 17.64
CA PRO A 201 -13.68 11.89 16.35
C PRO A 201 -14.25 13.24 15.87
N GLU A 202 -14.52 14.16 16.78
CA GLU A 202 -14.98 15.52 16.46
C GLU A 202 -13.96 16.34 15.66
N LEU A 203 -12.67 16.08 15.83
CA LEU A 203 -11.63 16.73 15.03
C LEU A 203 -11.67 16.27 13.58
N MET A 204 -11.98 15.00 13.35
CA MET A 204 -12.19 14.49 11.99
C MET A 204 -13.47 15.03 11.37
N GLU A 205 -14.55 15.14 12.13
CA GLU A 205 -15.78 15.76 11.64
C GLU A 205 -15.56 17.22 11.26
N ALA A 206 -14.84 17.99 12.08
CA ALA A 206 -14.47 19.37 11.77
C ALA A 206 -13.60 19.43 10.49
N TYR A 207 -12.67 18.51 10.32
CA TYR A 207 -11.87 18.42 9.08
C TYR A 207 -12.74 18.13 7.86
N LEU A 208 -13.66 17.17 7.94
CA LEU A 208 -14.58 16.82 6.84
C LEU A 208 -15.50 17.97 6.42
N ALA A 209 -15.79 18.90 7.33
CA ALA A 209 -16.57 20.09 7.03
C ALA A 209 -15.79 21.13 6.20
N THR A 210 -14.45 21.02 6.11
CA THR A 210 -13.63 21.94 5.32
C THR A 210 -13.69 21.58 3.82
N GLU A 211 -13.29 22.54 2.96
CA GLU A 211 -13.17 22.28 1.51
C GLU A 211 -12.19 21.14 1.19
N SER A 212 -11.10 21.04 1.96
CA SER A 212 -10.12 19.94 1.82
C SER A 212 -10.70 18.58 2.19
N GLY A 213 -11.67 18.55 3.09
CA GLY A 213 -12.32 17.32 3.56
C GLY A 213 -13.49 16.83 2.69
N LYS A 214 -14.08 17.67 1.85
CA LYS A 214 -15.30 17.33 1.09
C LYS A 214 -15.16 16.17 0.10
N ASN A 215 -13.94 15.90 -0.38
CA ASN A 215 -13.67 14.86 -1.38
C ASN A 215 -13.06 13.57 -0.79
N ASN A 216 -13.24 13.33 0.51
CA ASN A 216 -12.68 12.15 1.16
C ASN A 216 -13.27 10.82 0.63
N SER A 217 -12.44 9.77 0.68
CA SER A 217 -12.81 8.42 0.25
C SER A 217 -13.81 7.75 1.20
N ALA A 218 -14.44 6.69 0.74
CA ALA A 218 -15.29 5.84 1.58
C ALA A 218 -14.53 5.28 2.80
N GLU A 219 -13.22 5.05 2.68
CA GLU A 219 -12.37 4.55 3.75
C GLU A 219 -12.19 5.58 4.88
N VAL A 220 -12.03 6.86 4.55
CA VAL A 220 -11.95 7.95 5.55
C VAL A 220 -13.26 8.05 6.34
N LEU A 221 -14.41 7.99 5.65
CA LEU A 221 -15.73 8.01 6.29
C LEU A 221 -15.95 6.77 7.16
N TYR A 222 -15.47 5.60 6.72
CA TYR A 222 -15.52 4.37 7.50
C TYR A 222 -14.71 4.50 8.81
N ASN A 223 -13.48 5.03 8.74
CA ASN A 223 -12.64 5.21 9.93
C ASN A 223 -13.23 6.22 10.92
N LEU A 224 -13.85 7.28 10.41
CA LEU A 224 -14.58 8.21 11.26
C LEU A 224 -15.78 7.52 11.95
N ALA A 225 -16.56 6.72 11.20
CA ALA A 225 -17.65 5.95 11.76
C ALA A 225 -17.17 5.00 12.87
N LEU A 226 -16.05 4.29 12.62
CA LEU A 226 -15.44 3.38 13.58
C LEU A 226 -14.95 4.11 14.84
N SER A 227 -14.38 5.31 14.68
CA SER A 227 -13.97 6.16 15.80
C SER A 227 -15.15 6.55 16.69
N TYR A 228 -16.27 6.98 16.09
CA TYR A 228 -17.50 7.27 16.84
C TYR A 228 -18.09 6.03 17.50
N ASP A 229 -18.05 4.88 16.83
CA ASP A 229 -18.55 3.62 17.36
C ASP A 229 -17.76 3.20 18.61
N ASN A 230 -16.44 3.24 18.55
CA ASN A 230 -15.54 2.97 19.68
C ASN A 230 -15.72 3.97 20.83
N ALA A 231 -16.06 5.22 20.54
CA ALA A 231 -16.38 6.24 21.53
C ALA A 231 -17.82 6.09 22.11
N GLY A 232 -18.60 5.10 21.64
CA GLY A 232 -19.97 4.89 22.09
C GLY A 232 -21.01 5.82 21.48
N ASN A 233 -20.62 6.71 20.55
CA ASN A 233 -21.54 7.60 19.85
C ASN A 233 -22.18 6.87 18.65
N LYS A 234 -23.16 6.02 18.95
CA LYS A 234 -23.82 5.14 17.99
C LYS A 234 -24.62 5.88 16.88
N GLU A 235 -25.02 7.12 17.13
CA GLU A 235 -25.75 7.94 16.15
C GLU A 235 -24.81 8.45 15.05
N ASN A 236 -23.68 9.03 15.42
CA ASN A 236 -22.69 9.48 14.46
C ASN A 236 -22.02 8.30 13.74
N ALA A 237 -21.76 7.18 14.44
CA ALA A 237 -21.27 5.96 13.80
C ALA A 237 -22.22 5.51 12.66
N GLU A 238 -23.53 5.42 12.93
CA GLU A 238 -24.55 5.06 11.93
C GLU A 238 -24.53 6.01 10.73
N LYS A 239 -24.49 7.33 11.00
CA LYS A 239 -24.45 8.37 9.96
C LYS A 239 -23.27 8.16 9.01
N TYR A 240 -22.08 7.99 9.54
CA TYR A 240 -20.86 7.91 8.75
C TYR A 240 -20.64 6.55 8.10
N TYR A 241 -21.11 5.43 8.70
CA TYR A 241 -21.16 4.14 8.02
C TYR A 241 -22.03 4.19 6.77
N LYS A 242 -23.21 4.81 6.85
CA LYS A 242 -24.10 5.00 5.69
C LYS A 242 -23.42 5.81 4.58
N GLN A 243 -22.78 6.92 4.93
CA GLN A 243 -22.06 7.74 3.96
C GLN A 243 -20.89 6.99 3.30
N ALA A 244 -20.16 6.15 4.05
CA ALA A 244 -19.11 5.31 3.52
C ALA A 244 -19.65 4.28 2.51
N ILE A 245 -20.83 3.70 2.79
CA ILE A 245 -21.51 2.77 1.89
C ILE A 245 -21.95 3.47 0.61
N GLU A 246 -22.62 4.62 0.73
CA GLU A 246 -23.10 5.42 -0.41
C GLU A 246 -21.96 5.86 -1.34
N LYS A 247 -20.81 6.23 -0.75
CA LYS A 247 -19.67 6.77 -1.51
C LYS A 247 -18.82 5.70 -2.21
N GLY A 248 -18.73 4.49 -1.65
CA GLY A 248 -17.81 3.48 -2.20
C GLY A 248 -18.23 2.03 -1.96
N GLN A 249 -19.52 1.77 -1.65
CA GLN A 249 -20.04 0.41 -1.41
C GLN A 249 -19.18 -0.40 -0.42
N SER A 250 -18.69 0.26 0.62
CA SER A 250 -17.77 -0.34 1.60
C SER A 250 -18.39 -1.53 2.33
N THR A 251 -17.94 -2.74 2.03
CA THR A 251 -18.40 -3.97 2.71
C THR A 251 -18.00 -3.96 4.19
N LYS A 252 -16.88 -3.35 4.56
CA LYS A 252 -16.50 -3.15 5.97
C LYS A 252 -17.51 -2.28 6.71
N ALA A 253 -17.94 -1.17 6.09
CA ALA A 253 -18.96 -0.28 6.66
C ALA A 253 -20.33 -0.98 6.75
N MET A 254 -20.72 -1.75 5.73
CA MET A 254 -21.95 -2.56 5.77
C MET A 254 -21.94 -3.55 6.92
N LYS A 255 -20.84 -4.26 7.14
CA LYS A 255 -20.69 -5.23 8.24
C LYS A 255 -20.82 -4.54 9.60
N ASN A 256 -20.09 -3.48 9.84
CA ASN A 256 -20.12 -2.78 11.12
C ASN A 256 -21.51 -2.12 11.36
N LEU A 257 -22.14 -1.58 10.32
CA LEU A 257 -23.49 -1.05 10.42
C LEU A 257 -24.54 -2.15 10.74
N ALA A 258 -24.37 -3.34 10.16
CA ALA A 258 -25.23 -4.48 10.50
C ALA A 258 -25.07 -4.90 11.96
N ILE A 259 -23.83 -4.93 12.48
CA ILE A 259 -23.53 -5.20 13.90
C ILE A 259 -24.17 -4.11 14.78
N LEU A 260 -23.96 -2.84 14.44
CA LEU A 260 -24.51 -1.70 15.17
C LEU A 260 -26.05 -1.79 15.29
N TYR A 261 -26.74 -2.11 14.20
CA TYR A 261 -28.19 -2.31 14.24
C TYR A 261 -28.62 -3.49 15.10
N TYR A 262 -27.85 -4.59 15.04
CA TYR A 262 -28.12 -5.74 15.89
C TYR A 262 -27.99 -5.40 17.39
N GLU A 263 -26.94 -4.69 17.78
CA GLU A 263 -26.71 -4.20 19.14
C GLU A 263 -27.81 -3.25 19.62
N LYS A 264 -28.34 -2.40 18.70
CA LYS A 264 -29.50 -1.52 18.96
C LYS A 264 -30.85 -2.27 19.02
N GLY A 265 -30.84 -3.59 18.82
CA GLY A 265 -32.07 -4.40 18.77
C GLY A 265 -32.87 -4.27 17.49
N GLN A 266 -32.35 -3.57 16.49
CA GLN A 266 -32.99 -3.31 15.19
C GLN A 266 -32.66 -4.46 14.20
N LYS A 267 -33.17 -5.66 14.49
CA LYS A 267 -32.81 -6.88 13.77
C LYS A 267 -33.14 -6.85 12.28
N GLU A 268 -34.26 -6.25 11.92
CA GLU A 268 -34.69 -6.09 10.53
C GLU A 268 -33.68 -5.24 9.73
N ASN A 269 -33.23 -4.13 10.29
CA ASN A 269 -32.22 -3.27 9.66
C ASN A 269 -30.87 -3.99 9.54
N SER A 270 -30.46 -4.71 10.60
CA SER A 270 -29.26 -5.54 10.58
C SER A 270 -29.30 -6.59 9.46
N LEU A 271 -30.46 -7.26 9.32
CA LEU A 271 -30.65 -8.30 8.32
C LEU A 271 -30.50 -7.77 6.87
N ILE A 272 -30.94 -6.55 6.60
CA ILE A 272 -30.81 -5.94 5.26
C ILE A 272 -29.33 -5.92 4.85
N TYR A 273 -28.45 -5.42 5.70
CA TYR A 273 -27.04 -5.29 5.37
C TYR A 273 -26.31 -6.65 5.35
N TYR A 274 -26.62 -7.55 6.26
CA TYR A 274 -26.06 -8.91 6.22
C TYR A 274 -26.49 -9.67 4.95
N LYS A 275 -27.74 -9.56 4.50
CA LYS A 275 -28.19 -10.14 3.23
C LYS A 275 -27.45 -9.53 2.04
N GLN A 276 -27.22 -8.21 2.02
CA GLN A 276 -26.42 -7.56 0.96
C GLN A 276 -24.99 -8.09 0.93
N LEU A 277 -24.35 -8.32 2.09
CA LEU A 277 -23.00 -8.88 2.16
C LEU A 277 -22.95 -10.29 1.59
N VAL A 278 -23.90 -11.16 1.94
CA VAL A 278 -23.92 -12.55 1.50
C VAL A 278 -24.36 -12.68 0.04
N ASP A 279 -25.51 -12.09 -0.32
CA ASP A 279 -26.14 -12.29 -1.63
C ASP A 279 -25.53 -11.35 -2.70
N GLY A 280 -25.09 -10.13 -2.32
CA GLY A 280 -24.56 -9.13 -3.24
C GLY A 280 -23.03 -9.16 -3.40
N TYR A 281 -22.31 -9.49 -2.33
CA TYR A 281 -20.84 -9.44 -2.31
C TYR A 281 -20.18 -10.81 -2.08
N ASN A 282 -20.95 -11.90 -2.00
CA ASN A 282 -20.47 -13.26 -1.77
C ASN A 282 -19.62 -13.44 -0.48
N MET A 283 -19.88 -12.60 0.52
CA MET A 283 -19.23 -12.70 1.84
C MET A 283 -19.89 -13.81 2.67
N TYR A 284 -19.61 -15.06 2.30
CA TYR A 284 -20.27 -16.23 2.87
C TYR A 284 -19.95 -16.46 4.35
N GLU A 285 -18.88 -15.87 4.88
CA GLU A 285 -18.58 -15.85 6.30
C GLU A 285 -19.70 -15.22 7.14
N GLU A 286 -20.43 -14.26 6.55
CA GLU A 286 -21.53 -13.57 7.23
C GLU A 286 -22.88 -14.34 7.15
N ALA A 287 -22.92 -15.43 6.38
CA ALA A 287 -24.14 -16.22 6.22
C ALA A 287 -24.62 -16.85 7.54
N TYR A 288 -23.72 -17.21 8.44
CA TYR A 288 -24.10 -17.72 9.77
C TYR A 288 -24.86 -16.66 10.57
N ASN A 289 -24.33 -15.44 10.64
CA ASN A 289 -24.97 -14.33 11.33
C ASN A 289 -26.33 -13.99 10.68
N THR A 290 -26.40 -14.01 9.35
CA THR A 290 -27.65 -13.82 8.60
C THR A 290 -28.69 -14.88 8.98
N GLY A 291 -28.30 -16.16 9.03
CA GLY A 291 -29.17 -17.26 9.45
C GLY A 291 -29.66 -17.13 10.89
N MET A 292 -28.78 -16.71 11.81
CA MET A 292 -29.13 -16.47 13.21
C MET A 292 -30.19 -15.36 13.35
N ILE A 293 -30.04 -14.26 12.62
CA ILE A 293 -31.01 -13.15 12.67
C ILE A 293 -32.34 -13.59 12.06
N CYS A 294 -32.33 -14.28 10.90
CA CYS A 294 -33.53 -14.85 10.30
C CYS A 294 -34.29 -15.77 11.28
N ASN A 295 -33.55 -16.65 12.00
CA ASN A 295 -34.14 -17.54 12.97
C ASN A 295 -34.78 -16.77 14.16
N GLN A 296 -34.10 -15.74 14.67
CA GLN A 296 -34.63 -14.87 15.73
C GLN A 296 -35.89 -14.11 15.28
N LEU A 297 -35.99 -13.76 14.00
CA LEU A 297 -37.16 -13.13 13.40
C LEU A 297 -38.24 -14.14 12.97
N LYS A 298 -38.06 -15.43 13.32
CA LYS A 298 -38.96 -16.56 12.98
C LYS A 298 -39.12 -16.81 11.46
N GLN A 299 -38.15 -16.34 10.64
CA GLN A 299 -38.07 -16.55 9.18
C GLN A 299 -37.36 -17.88 8.92
N LYS A 300 -37.99 -19.01 9.24
CA LYS A 300 -37.35 -20.33 9.29
C LYS A 300 -36.78 -20.80 7.94
N GLU A 301 -37.51 -20.58 6.84
CA GLU A 301 -37.07 -20.95 5.49
C GLU A 301 -35.82 -20.14 5.06
N GLU A 302 -35.81 -18.85 5.33
CA GLU A 302 -34.62 -18.03 5.08
C GLU A 302 -33.43 -18.42 5.98
N ALA A 303 -33.69 -18.70 7.24
CA ALA A 303 -32.65 -19.19 8.16
C ALA A 303 -31.99 -20.47 7.61
N LEU A 304 -32.80 -21.45 7.13
CA LEU A 304 -32.27 -22.65 6.47
C LEU A 304 -31.39 -22.32 5.25
N LYS A 305 -31.81 -21.37 4.41
CA LYS A 305 -31.03 -20.91 3.24
C LYS A 305 -29.63 -20.43 3.69
N TYR A 306 -29.61 -19.52 4.65
CA TYR A 306 -28.32 -18.90 5.05
C TYR A 306 -27.43 -19.82 5.90
N PHE A 307 -27.98 -20.67 6.75
CA PHE A 307 -27.19 -21.72 7.41
C PHE A 307 -26.65 -22.74 6.40
N GLY A 308 -27.43 -23.08 5.35
CA GLY A 308 -26.95 -23.91 4.25
C GLY A 308 -25.77 -23.27 3.52
N ILE A 309 -25.85 -22.00 3.15
CA ILE A 309 -24.74 -21.23 2.55
C ILE A 309 -23.53 -21.22 3.49
N SER A 310 -23.73 -20.96 4.77
CA SER A 310 -22.67 -20.94 5.78
C SER A 310 -21.92 -22.28 5.86
N TYR A 311 -22.65 -23.38 5.84
CA TYR A 311 -22.05 -24.71 5.84
C TYR A 311 -21.35 -25.04 4.52
N GLU A 312 -22.01 -24.83 3.39
CA GLU A 312 -21.54 -25.28 2.07
C GLU A 312 -20.42 -24.39 1.49
N LYS A 313 -20.51 -23.08 1.69
CA LYS A 313 -19.60 -22.10 1.08
C LYS A 313 -18.52 -21.57 2.02
N ALA A 314 -18.85 -21.42 3.33
CA ALA A 314 -17.90 -20.94 4.34
C ALA A 314 -17.33 -22.07 5.22
N ASN A 315 -17.73 -23.33 4.98
CA ASN A 315 -17.32 -24.51 5.77
C ASN A 315 -17.58 -24.35 7.29
N ASN A 316 -18.61 -23.58 7.66
CA ASN A 316 -18.96 -23.34 9.05
C ASN A 316 -19.82 -24.48 9.60
N LYS A 317 -19.18 -25.39 10.33
CA LYS A 317 -19.83 -26.58 10.88
C LYS A 317 -20.87 -26.27 11.97
N ASN A 318 -20.79 -25.13 12.64
CA ASN A 318 -21.75 -24.71 13.65
C ASN A 318 -23.17 -24.51 13.06
N ALA A 319 -23.25 -24.25 11.73
CA ALA A 319 -24.53 -24.15 11.04
C ALA A 319 -25.33 -25.46 11.03
N LEU A 320 -24.66 -26.61 11.14
CA LEU A 320 -25.31 -27.93 11.09
C LEU A 320 -26.33 -28.14 12.21
N TYR A 321 -26.00 -27.69 13.43
CA TYR A 321 -26.94 -27.76 14.56
C TYR A 321 -28.23 -26.99 14.26
N TYR A 322 -28.12 -25.73 13.78
CA TYR A 322 -29.28 -24.93 13.46
C TYR A 322 -30.06 -25.46 12.25
N LEU A 323 -29.40 -26.05 11.27
CA LEU A 323 -30.07 -26.76 10.17
C LEU A 323 -30.89 -27.93 10.71
N GLY A 324 -30.35 -28.67 11.69
CA GLY A 324 -31.07 -29.75 12.34
C GLY A 324 -32.27 -29.29 13.14
N VAL A 325 -32.08 -28.31 14.02
CA VAL A 325 -33.13 -27.77 14.90
C VAL A 325 -34.28 -27.17 14.09
N ILE A 326 -33.99 -26.35 13.09
CA ILE A 326 -35.01 -25.69 12.29
C ILE A 326 -35.80 -26.71 11.44
N ASN A 327 -35.14 -27.74 10.89
CA ASN A 327 -35.84 -28.82 10.19
C ASN A 327 -36.73 -29.63 11.13
N TYR A 328 -36.31 -29.86 12.37
CA TYR A 328 -37.15 -30.47 13.38
C TYR A 328 -38.41 -29.65 13.66
N ASP A 329 -38.22 -28.34 13.90
CA ASP A 329 -39.31 -27.40 14.12
C ASP A 329 -40.31 -27.28 12.93
N LEU A 330 -39.86 -27.61 11.74
CA LEU A 330 -40.68 -27.66 10.51
C LEU A 330 -41.29 -29.04 10.27
N GLY A 331 -41.10 -30.02 11.19
CA GLY A 331 -41.60 -31.39 11.04
C GLY A 331 -40.83 -32.23 10.01
N LYS A 332 -39.70 -31.77 9.51
CA LYS A 332 -38.86 -32.47 8.51
C LYS A 332 -37.89 -33.41 9.17
N MET A 333 -38.41 -34.47 9.85
CA MET A 333 -37.69 -35.34 10.76
C MET A 333 -36.43 -35.98 10.18
N GLU A 334 -36.48 -36.46 8.93
CA GLU A 334 -35.35 -37.12 8.27
C GLU A 334 -34.18 -36.15 8.06
N LEU A 335 -34.49 -34.93 7.64
CA LEU A 335 -33.48 -33.88 7.47
C LEU A 335 -32.93 -33.41 8.82
N ALA A 336 -33.78 -33.27 9.82
CA ALA A 336 -33.38 -32.94 11.18
C ALA A 336 -32.34 -33.94 11.72
N LYS A 337 -32.68 -35.26 11.68
CA LYS A 337 -31.78 -36.33 12.10
C LYS A 337 -30.49 -36.36 11.31
N LYS A 338 -30.54 -36.12 10.00
CA LYS A 338 -29.35 -36.05 9.16
C LYS A 338 -28.39 -34.95 9.61
N TYR A 339 -28.84 -33.72 9.74
CA TYR A 339 -28.00 -32.60 10.11
C TYR A 339 -27.50 -32.67 11.55
N LEU A 340 -28.34 -33.12 12.49
CA LEU A 340 -27.92 -33.31 13.90
C LEU A 340 -26.83 -34.38 14.02
N LYS A 341 -26.95 -35.53 13.31
CA LYS A 341 -25.87 -36.54 13.27
C LYS A 341 -24.58 -36.00 12.70
N MET A 342 -24.66 -35.10 11.70
CA MET A 342 -23.48 -34.44 11.16
C MET A 342 -22.86 -33.45 12.18
N ALA A 343 -23.70 -32.73 12.95
CA ALA A 343 -23.25 -31.83 14.00
C ALA A 343 -22.59 -32.62 15.15
N GLU A 344 -23.22 -33.68 15.63
CA GLU A 344 -22.68 -34.58 16.66
C GLU A 344 -21.33 -35.16 16.27
N LYS A 345 -21.18 -35.63 15.01
CA LYS A 345 -19.88 -36.12 14.47
C LYS A 345 -18.79 -35.05 14.48
N ASN A 346 -19.16 -33.77 14.47
CA ASN A 346 -18.24 -32.64 14.61
C ASN A 346 -18.06 -32.15 16.05
N GLY A 347 -18.60 -32.91 17.03
CA GLY A 347 -18.41 -32.63 18.44
C GLY A 347 -19.46 -31.71 19.08
N ASP A 348 -20.62 -31.51 18.43
CA ASP A 348 -21.71 -30.70 18.99
C ASP A 348 -22.52 -31.49 19.99
N GLU A 349 -22.30 -31.23 21.28
CA GLU A 349 -23.00 -31.93 22.40
C GLU A 349 -24.50 -31.60 22.44
N ALA A 350 -24.92 -30.41 22.01
CA ALA A 350 -26.34 -30.05 21.97
C ALA A 350 -27.07 -30.86 20.89
N ALA A 351 -26.43 -31.11 19.76
CA ALA A 351 -26.96 -31.96 18.71
C ALA A 351 -27.15 -33.43 19.21
N LYS A 352 -26.17 -33.94 19.98
CA LYS A 352 -26.26 -35.29 20.58
C LYS A 352 -27.45 -35.40 21.53
N LEU A 353 -27.57 -34.48 22.49
CA LEU A 353 -28.69 -34.43 23.42
C LEU A 353 -30.05 -34.37 22.73
N MET A 354 -30.11 -33.59 21.65
CA MET A 354 -31.35 -33.45 20.88
C MET A 354 -31.69 -34.76 20.14
N LEU A 355 -30.70 -35.47 19.59
CA LEU A 355 -30.90 -36.78 18.95
C LEU A 355 -31.41 -37.85 19.95
N GLU A 356 -30.83 -37.91 21.15
CA GLU A 356 -31.28 -38.80 22.22
C GLU A 356 -32.76 -38.56 22.60
N GLY A 357 -33.22 -37.30 22.56
CA GLY A 357 -34.62 -36.94 22.81
C GLY A 357 -35.57 -37.19 21.62
N MET A 358 -35.05 -37.58 20.46
CA MET A 358 -35.82 -37.90 19.26
C MET A 358 -35.99 -39.41 19.03
N GLU A 359 -35.32 -40.23 19.83
CA GLU A 359 -35.51 -41.71 19.87
C GLU A 359 -36.69 -42.09 20.76
#